data_ea726c62c246a20c6461b0cdb65a1c04
#
_entry.id   ea726c62c246a20c6461b0cdb65a1c04
#
_cell.length_a   1.000
_cell.length_b   1.000
_cell.length_c   1.000
_cell.angle_alpha   90.00
_cell.angle_beta   90.00
_cell.angle_gamma   90.00
#
_symmetry.space_group_name_H-M   'P 1'
#
loop_
_entity.id
_entity.type
_entity.pdbx_description
1 polymer ?
#
loop_
_entity_poly.entity_id
_entity_poly.type
_entity_poly.pdbx_seq_one_letter_code
_entity_poly.pdbx_strand_id
1 'polypeptide(L)'
;MDLDSADDLGLNGKVAIVSGGGALDDGIGNGRAAALLLARSGARVLVVDRKLEAAEGTVALIKADGGAASAFAADVTDENDCRNMVDAAMTRFGRLDFLDNNVGIGSRGSVVDEPLETYRRVMQVNVESMFLTSKYAIPAMIESGDGGAIVNISSISALRPRGLTTYSVSKGAVITLSEAMAVDHGPDGIRVNCVAPGPVYTPMVYAHGMSDTARGNRRDASLLGIEGMGWDIGNAVRYLLSNHARYITGQTLVVDGGATLRGPERDSR
;
A
#
# COMPACT_ATOMS: atom_id res chain seq x y z
N MET A 1 -16.60 22.11 20.32
CA MET A 1 -16.33 20.91 19.49
C MET A 1 -17.05 21.21 18.18
N ASP A 2 -16.26 21.39 17.13
CA ASP A 2 -16.79 21.69 15.79
C ASP A 2 -17.27 20.38 15.18
N LEU A 3 -18.58 20.22 15.01
CA LEU A 3 -19.18 18.99 14.46
C LEU A 3 -18.89 18.85 12.95
N ASP A 4 -18.69 19.97 12.24
CA ASP A 4 -18.37 19.96 10.81
C ASP A 4 -16.98 19.36 10.53
N SER A 5 -16.06 19.40 11.51
CA SER A 5 -14.73 18.78 11.38
C SER A 5 -14.75 17.26 11.57
N ALA A 6 -15.82 16.68 12.08
CA ALA A 6 -15.90 15.24 12.35
C ALA A 6 -15.99 14.40 11.07
N ASP A 7 -16.57 14.95 10.00
CA ASP A 7 -16.73 14.29 8.70
C ASP A 7 -15.62 14.64 7.70
N ASP A 8 -14.72 15.58 8.04
CA ASP A 8 -13.63 15.97 7.17
C ASP A 8 -12.51 14.91 7.18
N LEU A 9 -12.28 14.30 6.05
CA LEU A 9 -11.16 13.38 5.84
C LEU A 9 -9.78 14.06 5.98
N GLY A 10 -9.69 15.39 5.88
CA GLY A 10 -8.45 16.16 5.93
C GLY A 10 -7.50 15.87 4.75
N LEU A 11 -8.03 15.40 3.62
CA LEU A 11 -7.25 15.06 2.43
C LEU A 11 -7.24 16.18 1.38
N ASN A 12 -8.19 17.09 1.45
CA ASN A 12 -8.32 18.15 0.46
C ASN A 12 -7.10 19.08 0.45
N GLY A 13 -6.51 19.28 -0.73
CA GLY A 13 -5.31 20.11 -0.94
C GLY A 13 -4.00 19.49 -0.44
N LYS A 14 -4.05 18.35 0.25
CA LYS A 14 -2.88 17.59 0.69
C LYS A 14 -2.21 16.85 -0.48
N VAL A 15 -0.97 16.41 -0.28
CA VAL A 15 -0.16 15.73 -1.29
C VAL A 15 0.18 14.31 -0.86
N ALA A 16 -0.11 13.35 -1.72
CA ALA A 16 0.22 11.95 -1.53
C ALA A 16 1.19 11.43 -2.60
N ILE A 17 2.19 10.66 -2.18
CA ILE A 17 2.93 9.76 -3.07
C ILE A 17 2.33 8.37 -2.94
N VAL A 18 2.01 7.73 -4.08
CA VAL A 18 1.58 6.34 -4.14
C VAL A 18 2.58 5.56 -4.98
N SER A 19 3.44 4.78 -4.33
CA SER A 19 4.39 3.90 -5.01
C SER A 19 3.71 2.61 -5.45
N GLY A 20 3.99 2.14 -6.68
CA GLY A 20 3.23 1.04 -7.28
C GLY A 20 1.78 1.42 -7.61
N GLY A 21 1.54 2.71 -7.87
CA GLY A 21 0.22 3.25 -8.21
C GLY A 21 -0.18 3.06 -9.67
N GLY A 22 0.72 2.55 -10.51
CA GLY A 22 0.46 2.29 -11.93
C GLY A 22 -0.21 0.94 -12.19
N ALA A 23 -0.76 0.80 -13.41
CA ALA A 23 -1.10 -0.48 -14.00
C ALA A 23 -1.07 -0.35 -15.52
N LEU A 24 -0.61 -1.38 -16.23
CA LEU A 24 -0.49 -1.36 -17.69
C LEU A 24 -1.82 -1.51 -18.41
N ASP A 25 -2.79 -2.17 -17.74
CA ASP A 25 -4.11 -2.44 -18.29
C ASP A 25 -5.18 -1.66 -17.52
N ASP A 26 -6.45 -1.85 -17.86
CA ASP A 26 -7.61 -1.26 -17.15
C ASP A 26 -7.82 -1.88 -15.75
N GLY A 27 -6.96 -2.82 -15.35
CA GLY A 27 -7.04 -3.49 -14.06
C GLY A 27 -6.82 -2.57 -12.86
N ILE A 28 -7.56 -2.81 -11.80
CA ILE A 28 -7.48 -2.06 -10.55
C ILE A 28 -6.66 -2.85 -9.53
N GLY A 29 -5.37 -2.47 -9.42
CA GLY A 29 -4.51 -2.90 -8.32
C GLY A 29 -4.72 -2.06 -7.07
N ASN A 30 -4.12 -2.49 -5.95
CA ASN A 30 -4.26 -1.79 -4.66
C ASN A 30 -3.78 -0.33 -4.76
N GLY A 31 -2.59 -0.10 -5.32
CA GLY A 31 -2.02 1.25 -5.44
C GLY A 31 -2.82 2.14 -6.39
N ARG A 32 -3.28 1.62 -7.55
CA ARG A 32 -4.16 2.39 -8.45
C ARG A 32 -5.46 2.77 -7.73
N ALA A 33 -6.08 1.84 -7.00
CA ALA A 33 -7.28 2.13 -6.22
C ALA A 33 -7.04 3.19 -5.15
N ALA A 34 -5.93 3.09 -4.40
CA ALA A 34 -5.54 4.09 -3.41
C ALA A 34 -5.36 5.46 -4.04
N ALA A 35 -4.61 5.57 -5.16
CA ALA A 35 -4.38 6.82 -5.87
C ALA A 35 -5.69 7.48 -6.33
N LEU A 36 -6.60 6.71 -6.93
CA LEU A 36 -7.92 7.20 -7.37
C LEU A 36 -8.77 7.69 -6.20
N LEU A 37 -8.81 6.94 -5.09
CA LEU A 37 -9.62 7.27 -3.92
C LEU A 37 -9.07 8.50 -3.17
N LEU A 38 -7.75 8.64 -3.07
CA LEU A 38 -7.11 9.82 -2.50
C LEU A 38 -7.41 11.07 -3.35
N ALA A 39 -7.27 10.97 -4.67
CA ALA A 39 -7.59 12.07 -5.57
C ALA A 39 -9.07 12.48 -5.52
N ARG A 40 -10.01 11.52 -5.46
CA ARG A 40 -11.45 11.79 -5.25
C ARG A 40 -11.76 12.48 -3.93
N SER A 41 -10.88 12.31 -2.94
CA SER A 41 -10.99 12.98 -1.65
C SER A 41 -10.27 14.34 -1.62
N GLY A 42 -9.86 14.86 -2.79
CA GLY A 42 -9.25 16.19 -2.95
C GLY A 42 -7.73 16.23 -2.77
N ALA A 43 -7.06 15.11 -2.57
CA ALA A 43 -5.60 15.07 -2.53
C ALA A 43 -4.99 15.23 -3.94
N ARG A 44 -3.81 15.85 -4.01
CA ARG A 44 -2.97 15.86 -5.20
C ARG A 44 -2.04 14.66 -5.13
N VAL A 45 -2.03 13.82 -6.17
CA VAL A 45 -1.33 12.52 -6.10
C VAL A 45 -0.14 12.48 -7.05
N LEU A 46 1.05 12.18 -6.52
CA LEU A 46 2.17 11.72 -7.33
C LEU A 46 2.05 10.20 -7.46
N VAL A 47 1.67 9.74 -8.65
CA VAL A 47 1.59 8.31 -8.96
C VAL A 47 2.96 7.85 -9.42
N VAL A 48 3.55 6.92 -8.68
CA VAL A 48 4.90 6.40 -8.94
C VAL A 48 4.82 4.95 -9.37
N ASP A 49 5.47 4.64 -10.48
CA ASP A 49 5.66 3.26 -10.96
C ASP A 49 7.01 3.15 -11.68
N ARG A 50 7.57 1.96 -11.76
CA ARG A 50 8.80 1.72 -12.53
C ARG A 50 8.61 1.98 -14.03
N LYS A 51 7.40 1.73 -14.53
CA LYS A 51 6.99 2.02 -15.90
C LYS A 51 6.18 3.32 -15.93
N LEU A 52 6.72 4.34 -16.59
CA LEU A 52 6.06 5.65 -16.67
C LEU A 52 4.64 5.54 -17.24
N GLU A 53 4.46 4.76 -18.29
CA GLU A 53 3.17 4.56 -18.96
C GLU A 53 2.10 4.00 -18.02
N ALA A 54 2.51 3.12 -17.09
CA ALA A 54 1.60 2.56 -16.08
C ALA A 54 1.13 3.65 -15.09
N ALA A 55 2.03 4.53 -14.67
CA ALA A 55 1.68 5.68 -13.82
C ALA A 55 0.80 6.69 -14.57
N GLU A 56 1.13 6.98 -15.84
CA GLU A 56 0.36 7.89 -16.70
C GLU A 56 -1.07 7.39 -16.93
N GLY A 57 -1.27 6.08 -17.09
CA GLY A 57 -2.61 5.48 -17.18
C GLY A 57 -3.47 5.77 -15.95
N THR A 58 -2.90 5.69 -14.74
CA THR A 58 -3.60 6.06 -13.50
C THR A 58 -3.86 7.56 -13.41
N VAL A 59 -2.87 8.38 -13.78
CA VAL A 59 -3.01 9.85 -13.82
C VAL A 59 -4.11 10.28 -14.80
N ALA A 60 -4.22 9.63 -15.96
CA ALA A 60 -5.28 9.91 -16.92
C ALA A 60 -6.68 9.66 -16.32
N LEU A 61 -6.86 8.55 -15.59
CA LEU A 61 -8.12 8.24 -14.88
C LEU A 61 -8.43 9.29 -13.80
N ILE A 62 -7.43 9.70 -13.00
CA ILE A 62 -7.61 10.74 -11.97
C ILE A 62 -8.03 12.06 -12.60
N LYS A 63 -7.39 12.48 -13.69
CA LYS A 63 -7.71 13.73 -14.39
C LYS A 63 -9.08 13.69 -15.07
N ALA A 64 -9.46 12.56 -15.65
CA ALA A 64 -10.79 12.38 -16.23
C ALA A 64 -11.90 12.49 -15.17
N ASP A 65 -11.62 12.16 -13.93
CA ASP A 65 -12.53 12.29 -12.78
C ASP A 65 -12.43 13.66 -12.08
N GLY A 66 -11.70 14.63 -12.68
CA GLY A 66 -11.54 15.99 -12.16
C GLY A 66 -10.49 16.15 -11.06
N GLY A 67 -9.74 15.11 -10.72
CA GLY A 67 -8.70 15.13 -9.70
C GLY A 67 -7.36 15.68 -10.22
N ALA A 68 -6.43 15.93 -9.29
CA ALA A 68 -5.08 16.43 -9.58
C ALA A 68 -4.04 15.34 -9.35
N ALA A 69 -3.28 15.00 -10.39
CA ALA A 69 -2.20 14.02 -10.28
C ALA A 69 -1.07 14.28 -11.29
N SER A 70 0.10 13.72 -10.99
CA SER A 70 1.27 13.70 -11.85
C SER A 70 1.93 12.32 -11.81
N ALA A 71 2.46 11.85 -12.95
CA ALA A 71 3.18 10.60 -13.04
C ALA A 71 4.67 10.78 -12.78
N PHE A 72 5.32 9.78 -12.19
CA PHE A 72 6.76 9.74 -12.00
C PHE A 72 7.27 8.31 -12.17
N ALA A 73 8.35 8.15 -12.94
CA ALA A 73 9.02 6.84 -13.09
C ALA A 73 10.11 6.70 -12.03
N ALA A 74 10.06 5.62 -11.22
CA ALA A 74 11.09 5.31 -10.25
C ALA A 74 11.16 3.79 -9.99
N ASP A 75 12.36 3.27 -9.86
CA ASP A 75 12.61 1.99 -9.20
C ASP A 75 12.84 2.25 -7.71
N VAL A 76 11.84 1.95 -6.88
CA VAL A 76 11.89 2.19 -5.43
C VAL A 76 12.95 1.34 -4.70
N THR A 77 13.68 0.48 -5.42
CA THR A 77 14.88 -0.22 -4.91
C THR A 77 16.18 0.56 -5.18
N ASP A 78 16.09 1.67 -5.90
CA ASP A 78 17.20 2.62 -6.10
C ASP A 78 17.04 3.83 -5.18
N GLU A 79 18.07 4.12 -4.40
CA GLU A 79 18.05 5.20 -3.41
C GLU A 79 17.91 6.60 -4.03
N ASN A 80 18.53 6.83 -5.20
CA ASN A 80 18.42 8.12 -5.90
C ASN A 80 17.01 8.32 -6.47
N ASP A 81 16.40 7.25 -7.01
CA ASP A 81 15.03 7.31 -7.50
C ASP A 81 14.05 7.63 -6.36
N CYS A 82 14.26 7.03 -5.17
CA CYS A 82 13.47 7.35 -3.98
C CYS A 82 13.60 8.82 -3.56
N ARG A 83 14.80 9.37 -3.60
CA ARG A 83 15.02 10.81 -3.35
C ARG A 83 14.31 11.66 -4.40
N ASN A 84 14.57 11.38 -5.68
CA ASN A 84 14.05 12.15 -6.80
C ASN A 84 12.51 12.18 -6.86
N MET A 85 11.83 11.07 -6.47
CA MET A 85 10.37 11.08 -6.43
C MET A 85 9.81 12.00 -5.33
N VAL A 86 10.49 12.08 -4.18
CA VAL A 86 10.10 13.01 -3.10
C VAL A 86 10.37 14.45 -3.52
N ASP A 87 11.54 14.73 -4.10
CA ASP A 87 11.88 16.05 -4.65
C ASP A 87 10.87 16.47 -5.74
N ALA A 88 10.40 15.53 -6.57
CA ALA A 88 9.37 15.79 -7.55
C ALA A 88 8.03 16.17 -6.93
N ALA A 89 7.63 15.52 -5.82
CA ALA A 89 6.41 15.89 -5.09
C ALA A 89 6.53 17.31 -4.51
N MET A 90 7.64 17.61 -3.84
CA MET A 90 7.91 18.93 -3.27
C MET A 90 7.96 20.02 -4.37
N THR A 91 8.63 19.76 -5.48
CA THR A 91 8.74 20.74 -6.58
C THR A 91 7.40 20.98 -7.27
N ARG A 92 6.62 19.91 -7.53
CA ARG A 92 5.38 20.02 -8.32
C ARG A 92 4.18 20.50 -7.51
N PHE A 93 4.16 20.15 -6.21
CA PHE A 93 3.00 20.38 -5.36
C PHE A 93 3.30 21.26 -4.13
N GLY A 94 4.58 21.51 -3.81
CA GLY A 94 5.00 22.41 -2.74
C GLY A 94 4.97 21.78 -1.34
N ARG A 95 4.57 20.51 -1.20
CA ARG A 95 4.49 19.79 0.09
C ARG A 95 4.40 18.28 -0.11
N LEU A 96 4.59 17.53 0.98
CA LEU A 96 4.28 16.11 1.07
C LEU A 96 3.59 15.83 2.42
N ASP A 97 2.45 15.15 2.39
CA ASP A 97 1.67 14.79 3.58
C ASP A 97 1.51 13.29 3.76
N PHE A 98 1.44 12.54 2.65
CA PHE A 98 1.11 11.12 2.70
C PHE A 98 2.03 10.29 1.80
N LEU A 99 2.35 9.08 2.29
CA LEU A 99 3.05 8.06 1.52
C LEU A 99 2.30 6.73 1.61
N ASP A 100 1.97 6.15 0.45
CA ASP A 100 1.43 4.80 0.33
C ASP A 100 2.45 3.91 -0.38
N ASN A 101 3.03 2.97 0.36
CA ASN A 101 4.03 2.01 -0.10
C ASN A 101 3.36 0.70 -0.53
N ASN A 102 3.02 0.58 -1.83
CA ASN A 102 2.33 -0.58 -2.39
C ASN A 102 3.24 -1.55 -3.14
N VAL A 103 4.47 -1.16 -3.48
CA VAL A 103 5.35 -2.02 -4.27
C VAL A 103 5.68 -3.31 -3.53
N GLY A 104 5.59 -4.43 -4.24
CA GLY A 104 5.97 -5.73 -3.70
C GLY A 104 5.93 -6.81 -4.75
N ILE A 105 6.71 -7.87 -4.52
CA ILE A 105 6.74 -9.08 -5.35
C ILE A 105 6.51 -10.31 -4.48
N GLY A 106 5.92 -11.35 -5.08
CA GLY A 106 5.75 -12.65 -4.44
C GLY A 106 6.97 -13.55 -4.61
N SER A 107 7.02 -14.59 -3.79
CA SER A 107 7.87 -15.76 -4.02
C SER A 107 7.10 -17.02 -3.66
N ARG A 108 7.63 -18.18 -4.05
CA ARG A 108 7.03 -19.49 -3.73
C ARG A 108 8.15 -20.46 -3.39
N GLY A 109 7.99 -21.18 -2.30
CA GLY A 109 8.93 -22.20 -1.87
C GLY A 109 9.10 -22.22 -0.36
N SER A 110 9.71 -23.30 0.12
CA SER A 110 10.18 -23.44 1.50
C SER A 110 11.58 -22.81 1.66
N VAL A 111 12.08 -22.74 2.88
CA VAL A 111 13.45 -22.26 3.14
C VAL A 111 14.52 -23.12 2.48
N VAL A 112 14.20 -24.37 2.16
CA VAL A 112 15.13 -25.32 1.50
C VAL A 112 15.13 -25.13 -0.02
N ASP A 113 13.96 -24.85 -0.60
CA ASP A 113 13.79 -24.84 -2.06
C ASP A 113 14.05 -23.47 -2.68
N GLU A 114 13.95 -22.39 -1.90
CA GLU A 114 14.03 -21.04 -2.45
C GLU A 114 15.48 -20.58 -2.64
N PRO A 115 15.88 -20.16 -3.86
CA PRO A 115 17.23 -19.65 -4.10
C PRO A 115 17.53 -18.41 -3.25
N LEU A 116 18.76 -18.31 -2.74
CA LEU A 116 19.21 -17.16 -1.93
C LEU A 116 19.06 -15.83 -2.69
N GLU A 117 19.23 -15.85 -4.01
CA GLU A 117 19.03 -14.69 -4.86
C GLU A 117 17.57 -14.21 -4.83
N THR A 118 16.62 -15.13 -4.92
CA THR A 118 15.18 -14.81 -4.79
C THR A 118 14.88 -14.22 -3.42
N TYR A 119 15.42 -14.82 -2.35
CA TYR A 119 15.30 -14.25 -1.01
C TYR A 119 15.78 -12.79 -0.95
N ARG A 120 16.99 -12.53 -1.44
CA ARG A 120 17.57 -11.17 -1.45
C ARG A 120 16.71 -10.20 -2.26
N ARG A 121 16.26 -10.61 -3.44
CA ARG A 121 15.43 -9.77 -4.30
C ARG A 121 14.08 -9.43 -3.67
N VAL A 122 13.44 -10.41 -3.04
CA VAL A 122 12.15 -10.19 -2.33
C VAL A 122 12.34 -9.25 -1.15
N MET A 123 13.38 -9.43 -0.34
CA MET A 123 13.68 -8.51 0.77
C MET A 123 13.98 -7.10 0.29
N GLN A 124 14.76 -6.96 -0.79
CA GLN A 124 15.05 -5.67 -1.40
C GLN A 124 13.77 -4.96 -1.88
N VAL A 125 12.93 -5.67 -2.63
CA VAL A 125 11.72 -5.06 -3.21
C VAL A 125 10.65 -4.80 -2.15
N ASN A 126 10.45 -5.71 -1.19
CA ASN A 126 9.32 -5.63 -0.27
C ASN A 126 9.63 -4.85 1.01
N VAL A 127 10.90 -4.77 1.42
CA VAL A 127 11.30 -4.18 2.72
C VAL A 127 12.21 -2.98 2.51
N GLU A 128 13.35 -3.17 1.82
CA GLU A 128 14.33 -2.09 1.61
C GLU A 128 13.72 -0.92 0.86
N SER A 129 12.86 -1.18 -0.15
CA SER A 129 12.14 -0.12 -0.87
C SER A 129 11.31 0.76 0.06
N MET A 130 10.56 0.17 1.00
CA MET A 130 9.72 0.91 1.95
C MET A 130 10.56 1.70 2.96
N PHE A 131 11.72 1.17 3.33
CA PHE A 131 12.70 1.90 4.11
C PHE A 131 13.23 3.12 3.34
N LEU A 132 13.66 2.93 2.09
CA LEU A 132 14.23 4.01 1.27
C LEU A 132 13.20 5.10 0.96
N THR A 133 12.00 4.74 0.54
CA THR A 133 10.93 5.71 0.28
C THR A 133 10.58 6.52 1.51
N SER A 134 10.48 5.88 2.68
CA SER A 134 10.17 6.53 3.95
C SER A 134 11.32 7.41 4.44
N LYS A 135 12.58 6.98 4.25
CA LYS A 135 13.79 7.75 4.57
C LYS A 135 13.80 9.15 3.98
N TYR A 136 13.30 9.29 2.74
CA TYR A 136 13.22 10.59 2.06
C TYR A 136 11.89 11.31 2.28
N ALA A 137 10.78 10.56 2.41
CA ALA A 137 9.46 11.16 2.60
C ALA A 137 9.30 11.80 3.99
N ILE A 138 9.83 11.19 5.05
CA ILE A 138 9.67 11.69 6.42
C ILE A 138 10.24 13.11 6.61
N PRO A 139 11.48 13.42 6.20
CA PRO A 139 11.98 14.80 6.28
C PRO A 139 11.12 15.81 5.51
N ALA A 140 10.63 15.45 4.32
CA ALA A 140 9.77 16.31 3.52
C ALA A 140 8.39 16.53 4.16
N MET A 141 7.83 15.53 4.87
CA MET A 141 6.60 15.67 5.67
C MET A 141 6.83 16.64 6.83
N ILE A 142 7.95 16.51 7.54
CA ILE A 142 8.33 17.43 8.64
C ILE A 142 8.49 18.86 8.11
N GLU A 143 9.14 19.06 6.97
CA GLU A 143 9.30 20.36 6.32
C GLU A 143 7.95 20.97 5.92
N SER A 144 6.98 20.15 5.53
CA SER A 144 5.61 20.59 5.19
C SER A 144 4.81 21.11 6.39
N GLY A 145 5.21 20.79 7.61
CA GLY A 145 4.80 21.47 8.86
C GLY A 145 3.50 20.98 9.51
N ASP A 146 2.75 20.07 8.89
CA ASP A 146 1.44 19.59 9.40
C ASP A 146 1.48 18.13 9.91
N GLY A 147 2.67 17.56 10.13
CA GLY A 147 2.84 16.13 10.33
C GLY A 147 2.62 15.35 9.04
N GLY A 148 2.26 14.06 9.17
CA GLY A 148 2.07 13.21 7.99
C GLY A 148 1.48 11.85 8.31
N ALA A 149 1.22 11.06 7.28
CA ALA A 149 0.85 9.67 7.46
C ALA A 149 1.46 8.75 6.38
N ILE A 150 1.93 7.58 6.82
CA ILE A 150 2.49 6.54 5.97
C ILE A 150 1.66 5.26 6.11
N VAL A 151 1.35 4.63 4.99
CA VAL A 151 0.77 3.30 4.96
C VAL A 151 1.69 2.37 4.18
N ASN A 152 2.06 1.25 4.80
CA ASN A 152 2.84 0.18 4.18
C ASN A 152 1.97 -1.03 3.90
N ILE A 153 2.04 -1.59 2.70
CA ILE A 153 1.26 -2.77 2.32
C ILE A 153 2.02 -4.05 2.65
N SER A 154 1.55 -4.74 3.70
CA SER A 154 1.98 -6.08 4.08
C SER A 154 1.14 -7.17 3.36
N SER A 155 0.79 -8.22 4.06
CA SER A 155 -0.08 -9.32 3.63
C SER A 155 -0.50 -10.15 4.83
N ILE A 156 -1.65 -10.82 4.76
CA ILE A 156 -2.00 -11.87 5.73
C ILE A 156 -1.01 -13.03 5.74
N SER A 157 -0.14 -13.16 4.73
CA SER A 157 0.96 -14.15 4.74
C SER A 157 1.97 -13.91 5.86
N ALA A 158 2.08 -12.68 6.37
CA ALA A 158 2.86 -12.36 7.58
C ALA A 158 2.25 -12.96 8.84
N LEU A 159 0.92 -13.03 8.92
CA LEU A 159 0.16 -13.48 10.08
C LEU A 159 -0.18 -14.97 10.00
N ARG A 160 -0.35 -15.48 8.78
CA ARG A 160 -0.70 -16.88 8.50
C ARG A 160 0.08 -17.41 7.30
N PRO A 161 1.36 -17.78 7.48
CA PRO A 161 2.21 -18.31 6.39
C PRO A 161 1.62 -19.58 5.76
N ARG A 162 1.81 -19.71 4.42
CA ARG A 162 1.27 -20.84 3.64
C ARG A 162 2.22 -21.23 2.49
N GLY A 163 3.42 -21.77 2.80
CA GLY A 163 4.36 -22.23 1.78
C GLY A 163 4.95 -21.11 0.91
N LEU A 164 5.05 -19.89 1.47
CA LEU A 164 5.60 -18.69 0.86
C LEU A 164 6.63 -18.10 1.81
N THR A 165 7.69 -18.86 2.14
CA THR A 165 8.58 -18.52 3.27
C THR A 165 9.15 -17.12 3.16
N THR A 166 9.86 -16.82 2.10
CA THR A 166 10.51 -15.50 1.91
C THR A 166 9.50 -14.37 1.84
N TYR A 167 8.42 -14.56 1.09
CA TYR A 167 7.35 -13.56 1.02
C TYR A 167 6.75 -13.26 2.40
N SER A 168 6.46 -14.31 3.18
CA SER A 168 5.91 -14.17 4.54
C SER A 168 6.87 -13.44 5.47
N VAL A 169 8.17 -13.77 5.43
CA VAL A 169 9.22 -13.09 6.19
C VAL A 169 9.28 -11.61 5.80
N SER A 170 9.31 -11.30 4.49
CA SER A 170 9.35 -9.92 4.04
C SER A 170 8.13 -9.10 4.50
N LYS A 171 6.94 -9.70 4.44
CA LYS A 171 5.71 -9.03 4.86
C LYS A 171 5.57 -8.91 6.39
N GLY A 172 6.17 -9.82 7.15
CA GLY A 172 6.37 -9.68 8.59
C GLY A 172 7.32 -8.55 8.94
N ALA A 173 8.45 -8.45 8.22
CA ALA A 173 9.40 -7.34 8.38
C ALA A 173 8.75 -5.96 8.10
N VAL A 174 7.83 -5.87 7.13
CA VAL A 174 7.08 -4.63 6.85
C VAL A 174 6.22 -4.21 8.06
N ILE A 175 5.59 -5.16 8.77
CA ILE A 175 4.82 -4.86 9.99
C ILE A 175 5.73 -4.24 11.03
N THR A 176 6.85 -4.91 11.37
CA THR A 176 7.79 -4.42 12.38
C THR A 176 8.45 -3.09 11.97
N LEU A 177 8.77 -2.90 10.67
CA LEU A 177 9.26 -1.63 10.15
C LEU A 177 8.24 -0.50 10.37
N SER A 178 6.96 -0.77 10.16
CA SER A 178 5.88 0.22 10.37
C SER A 178 5.75 0.60 11.84
N GLU A 179 5.83 -0.37 12.76
CA GLU A 179 5.81 -0.15 14.20
C GLU A 179 7.01 0.66 14.67
N ALA A 180 8.21 0.32 14.20
CA ALA A 180 9.44 1.05 14.55
C ALA A 180 9.35 2.51 14.07
N MET A 181 8.98 2.75 12.81
CA MET A 181 8.80 4.12 12.29
C MET A 181 7.70 4.90 13.04
N ALA A 182 6.64 4.24 13.49
CA ALA A 182 5.60 4.89 14.29
C ALA A 182 6.12 5.39 15.65
N VAL A 183 6.99 4.60 16.27
CA VAL A 183 7.67 4.99 17.53
C VAL A 183 8.64 6.14 17.30
N ASP A 184 9.48 6.03 16.28
CA ASP A 184 10.55 6.97 16.01
C ASP A 184 10.02 8.35 15.59
N HIS A 185 8.93 8.39 14.80
CA HIS A 185 8.42 9.61 14.17
C HIS A 185 7.05 10.07 14.67
N GLY A 186 6.47 9.38 15.65
CA GLY A 186 5.29 9.87 16.36
C GLY A 186 5.48 11.26 17.00
N PRO A 187 6.64 11.55 17.62
CA PRO A 187 6.94 12.90 18.13
C PRO A 187 6.96 13.99 17.06
N ASP A 188 7.24 13.63 15.80
CA ASP A 188 7.22 14.55 14.64
C ASP A 188 5.79 14.73 14.06
N GLY A 189 4.78 14.15 14.68
CA GLY A 189 3.39 14.17 14.20
C GLY A 189 3.13 13.23 13.02
N ILE A 190 4.02 12.26 12.76
CA ILE A 190 3.89 11.31 11.66
C ILE A 190 3.30 10.00 12.16
N ARG A 191 2.19 9.59 11.56
CA ARG A 191 1.56 8.28 11.82
C ARG A 191 2.03 7.27 10.79
N VAL A 192 2.39 6.08 11.25
CA VAL A 192 2.77 4.98 10.34
C VAL A 192 1.93 3.76 10.68
N ASN A 193 1.22 3.24 9.68
CA ASN A 193 0.39 2.06 9.82
C ASN A 193 0.64 1.07 8.68
N CYS A 194 0.15 -0.14 8.87
CA CYS A 194 0.27 -1.22 7.92
C CYS A 194 -1.12 -1.72 7.50
N VAL A 195 -1.30 -2.07 6.24
CA VAL A 195 -2.46 -2.84 5.78
C VAL A 195 -1.99 -4.25 5.43
N ALA A 196 -2.72 -5.27 5.87
CA ALA A 196 -2.47 -6.68 5.55
C ALA A 196 -3.62 -7.25 4.69
N PRO A 197 -3.51 -7.16 3.34
CA PRO A 197 -4.51 -7.70 2.44
C PRO A 197 -4.63 -9.22 2.50
N GLY A 198 -5.85 -9.72 2.35
CA GLY A 198 -6.17 -11.11 2.11
C GLY A 198 -6.13 -11.51 0.63
N PRO A 199 -6.95 -12.49 0.23
CA PRO A 199 -7.10 -12.88 -1.17
C PRO A 199 -7.79 -11.79 -1.99
N VAL A 200 -7.01 -10.86 -2.56
CA VAL A 200 -7.50 -9.74 -3.38
C VAL A 200 -7.25 -10.03 -4.85
N TYR A 201 -8.27 -9.88 -5.70
CA TYR A 201 -8.18 -10.08 -7.15
C TYR A 201 -7.62 -8.82 -7.82
N THR A 202 -6.36 -8.87 -8.17
CA THR A 202 -5.61 -7.73 -8.74
C THR A 202 -4.79 -8.17 -9.95
N PRO A 203 -4.34 -7.24 -10.82
CA PRO A 203 -3.47 -7.54 -11.95
C PRO A 203 -2.25 -8.41 -11.59
N MET A 204 -1.61 -8.16 -10.46
CA MET A 204 -0.48 -8.98 -9.98
C MET A 204 -0.87 -10.46 -9.82
N VAL A 205 -2.11 -10.76 -9.48
CA VAL A 205 -2.62 -12.11 -9.21
C VAL A 205 -3.03 -12.82 -10.50
N TYR A 206 -3.66 -12.13 -11.44
CA TYR A 206 -4.21 -12.75 -12.66
C TYR A 206 -3.37 -12.54 -13.91
N ALA A 207 -2.29 -11.76 -13.88
CA ALA A 207 -1.44 -11.48 -15.06
C ALA A 207 -0.88 -12.73 -15.77
N HIS A 208 -0.75 -13.84 -15.04
CA HIS A 208 -0.28 -15.12 -15.59
C HIS A 208 -1.40 -16.14 -15.82
N GLY A 209 -2.64 -15.68 -15.81
CA GLY A 209 -3.84 -16.52 -15.87
C GLY A 209 -4.21 -17.08 -14.49
N MET A 210 -5.50 -17.28 -14.29
CA MET A 210 -6.07 -17.91 -13.09
C MET A 210 -7.25 -18.78 -13.50
N SER A 211 -7.25 -20.05 -13.11
CA SER A 211 -8.39 -20.94 -13.34
C SER A 211 -9.59 -20.56 -12.47
N ASP A 212 -10.80 -20.88 -12.92
CA ASP A 212 -12.04 -20.66 -12.16
C ASP A 212 -11.99 -21.38 -10.80
N THR A 213 -11.40 -22.59 -10.74
CA THR A 213 -11.19 -23.33 -9.51
C THR A 213 -10.27 -22.56 -8.54
N ALA A 214 -9.14 -22.03 -9.01
CA ALA A 214 -8.23 -21.26 -8.18
C ALA A 214 -8.91 -19.97 -7.68
N ARG A 215 -9.72 -19.33 -8.52
CA ARG A 215 -10.52 -18.16 -8.13
C ARG A 215 -11.60 -18.50 -7.12
N GLY A 216 -12.31 -19.62 -7.31
CA GLY A 216 -13.28 -20.14 -6.35
C GLY A 216 -12.64 -20.39 -4.97
N ASN A 217 -11.50 -21.06 -4.94
CA ASN A 217 -10.77 -21.33 -3.69
C ASN A 217 -10.35 -20.04 -2.95
N ARG A 218 -10.03 -18.98 -3.69
CA ARG A 218 -9.68 -17.68 -3.08
C ARG A 218 -10.90 -17.01 -2.45
N ARG A 219 -12.03 -17.01 -3.14
CA ARG A 219 -13.31 -16.53 -2.62
C ARG A 219 -13.72 -17.31 -1.37
N ASP A 220 -13.64 -18.63 -1.45
CA ASP A 220 -14.07 -19.53 -0.38
C ASP A 220 -13.10 -19.53 0.82
N ALA A 221 -11.89 -18.97 0.67
CA ALA A 221 -10.99 -18.72 1.80
C ALA A 221 -11.50 -17.61 2.73
N SER A 222 -12.33 -16.68 2.23
CA SER A 222 -12.94 -15.62 3.02
C SER A 222 -14.15 -16.16 3.80
N LEU A 223 -14.34 -15.72 5.06
CA LEU A 223 -15.55 -16.01 5.83
C LEU A 223 -16.80 -15.35 5.24
N LEU A 224 -16.61 -14.22 4.55
CA LEU A 224 -17.69 -13.50 3.88
C LEU A 224 -18.11 -14.18 2.56
N GLY A 225 -17.38 -15.18 2.08
CA GLY A 225 -17.65 -15.85 0.81
C GLY A 225 -17.48 -14.97 -0.43
N ILE A 226 -16.70 -13.89 -0.32
CA ILE A 226 -16.38 -12.98 -1.41
C ILE A 226 -14.88 -12.92 -1.64
N GLU A 227 -14.46 -12.53 -2.83
CA GLU A 227 -13.08 -12.20 -3.14
C GLU A 227 -12.89 -10.68 -3.00
N GLY A 228 -11.81 -10.26 -2.31
CA GLY A 228 -11.48 -8.85 -2.18
C GLY A 228 -11.04 -8.24 -3.52
N MET A 229 -11.16 -6.94 -3.63
CA MET A 229 -10.74 -6.13 -4.78
C MET A 229 -9.72 -5.07 -4.36
N GLY A 230 -9.00 -4.49 -5.32
CA GLY A 230 -8.10 -3.37 -5.05
C GLY A 230 -8.79 -2.20 -4.34
N TRP A 231 -10.08 -1.99 -4.59
CA TRP A 231 -10.88 -0.95 -3.92
C TRP A 231 -11.01 -1.14 -2.41
N ASP A 232 -11.08 -2.39 -1.93
CA ASP A 232 -11.16 -2.68 -0.49
C ASP A 232 -9.87 -2.24 0.22
N ILE A 233 -8.73 -2.50 -0.43
CA ILE A 233 -7.42 -2.08 0.08
C ILE A 233 -7.24 -0.57 -0.05
N GLY A 234 -7.59 0.01 -1.20
CA GLY A 234 -7.54 1.47 -1.41
C GLY A 234 -8.36 2.25 -0.39
N ASN A 235 -9.55 1.75 0.00
CA ASN A 235 -10.35 2.37 1.05
C ASN A 235 -9.68 2.29 2.43
N ALA A 236 -9.04 1.17 2.76
CA ALA A 236 -8.27 1.03 4.00
C ALA A 236 -7.08 2.01 4.04
N VAL A 237 -6.35 2.14 2.93
CA VAL A 237 -5.26 3.12 2.78
C VAL A 237 -5.79 4.54 2.98
N ARG A 238 -6.85 4.93 2.25
CA ARG A 238 -7.46 6.25 2.37
C ARG A 238 -7.89 6.55 3.82
N TYR A 239 -8.51 5.58 4.50
CA TYR A 239 -8.90 5.72 5.90
C TYR A 239 -7.69 5.97 6.80
N LEU A 240 -6.65 5.14 6.70
CA LEU A 240 -5.45 5.25 7.55
C LEU A 240 -4.65 6.54 7.29
N LEU A 241 -4.68 7.08 6.07
CA LEU A 241 -4.05 8.35 5.75
C LEU A 241 -4.89 9.56 6.20
N SER A 242 -6.19 9.41 6.38
CA SER A 242 -7.12 10.49 6.71
C SER A 242 -7.11 10.92 8.18
N ASN A 243 -7.76 12.05 8.48
CA ASN A 243 -8.00 12.54 9.84
C ASN A 243 -8.86 11.58 10.67
N HIS A 244 -9.67 10.73 10.04
CA HIS A 244 -10.45 9.73 10.76
C HIS A 244 -9.57 8.69 11.49
N ALA A 245 -8.32 8.54 11.08
CA ALA A 245 -7.31 7.71 11.72
C ALA A 245 -6.30 8.51 12.57
N ARG A 246 -6.62 9.75 12.97
CA ARG A 246 -5.68 10.65 13.69
C ARG A 246 -5.10 10.08 14.99
N TYR A 247 -5.76 9.11 15.59
CA TYR A 247 -5.32 8.45 16.84
C TYR A 247 -4.88 7.00 16.60
N ILE A 248 -4.54 6.65 15.35
CA ILE A 248 -4.11 5.31 14.94
C ILE A 248 -2.70 5.41 14.37
N THR A 249 -1.72 4.80 15.06
CA THR A 249 -0.34 4.64 14.60
C THR A 249 0.24 3.33 15.10
N GLY A 250 1.20 2.73 14.38
CA GLY A 250 1.80 1.44 14.71
C GLY A 250 0.84 0.24 14.55
N GLN A 251 -0.30 0.41 13.85
CA GLN A 251 -1.30 -0.65 13.76
C GLN A 251 -1.25 -1.37 12.41
N THR A 252 -1.57 -2.66 12.44
CA THR A 252 -1.80 -3.47 11.23
C THR A 252 -3.29 -3.72 11.05
N LEU A 253 -3.87 -3.09 10.02
CA LEU A 253 -5.26 -3.31 9.63
C LEU A 253 -5.35 -4.50 8.68
N VAL A 254 -5.96 -5.59 9.13
CA VAL A 254 -6.21 -6.78 8.31
C VAL A 254 -7.46 -6.55 7.46
N VAL A 255 -7.32 -6.69 6.13
CA VAL A 255 -8.41 -6.52 5.15
C VAL A 255 -8.48 -7.79 4.30
N ASP A 256 -9.18 -8.80 4.79
CA ASP A 256 -9.08 -10.16 4.26
C ASP A 256 -10.41 -10.94 4.19
N GLY A 257 -11.54 -10.30 4.49
CA GLY A 257 -12.84 -10.96 4.58
C GLY A 257 -12.91 -12.07 5.65
N GLY A 258 -12.02 -12.03 6.66
CA GLY A 258 -11.92 -13.02 7.72
C GLY A 258 -11.10 -14.26 7.37
N ALA A 259 -10.33 -14.24 6.26
CA ALA A 259 -9.56 -15.41 5.81
C ALA A 259 -8.53 -15.90 6.84
N THR A 260 -7.95 -15.02 7.64
CA THR A 260 -7.02 -15.40 8.72
C THR A 260 -7.68 -16.11 9.88
N LEU A 261 -8.98 -15.91 10.08
CA LEU A 261 -9.75 -16.49 11.18
C LEU A 261 -10.36 -17.85 10.82
N ARG A 262 -10.35 -18.23 9.55
CA ARG A 262 -10.95 -19.48 9.09
C ARG A 262 -10.18 -20.68 9.64
N GLY A 263 -10.81 -21.44 10.52
CA GLY A 263 -10.34 -22.72 11.07
C GLY A 263 -11.02 -23.92 10.37
N PRO A 264 -10.75 -25.14 10.83
CA PRO A 264 -11.52 -26.30 10.41
C PRO A 264 -13.01 -26.12 10.77
N GLU A 265 -13.88 -26.58 9.89
CA GLU A 265 -15.32 -26.60 10.18
C GLU A 265 -15.56 -27.45 11.44
N ARG A 266 -16.40 -26.93 12.31
CA ARG A 266 -16.90 -27.75 13.44
C ARG A 266 -18.06 -28.60 12.94
N ASP A 267 -18.09 -29.87 13.32
CA ASP A 267 -19.24 -30.70 13.05
C ASP A 267 -20.51 -29.99 13.55
N SER A 268 -21.50 -29.87 12.66
CA SER A 268 -22.80 -29.31 13.02
C SER A 268 -23.37 -30.15 14.18
N ARG A 269 -23.62 -29.49 15.29
CA ARG A 269 -24.37 -30.10 16.37
C ARG A 269 -25.80 -30.37 15.94
#